data_e71ea43ade211411b81d912d7a83164c
#
_entry.id   e71ea43ade211411b81d912d7a83164c
#
_cell.length_a   1.000
_cell.length_b   1.000
_cell.length_c   1.000
_cell.angle_alpha   90.00
_cell.angle_beta   90.00
_cell.angle_gamma   90.00
#
_symmetry.space_group_name_H-M   'P 1'
#
loop_
_entity.id
_entity.type
_entity.pdbx_description
1 polymer ?
#
loop_
_entity_poly.entity_id
_entity_poly.type
_entity_poly.pdbx_seq_one_letter_code
_entity_poly.pdbx_strand_id
1 'polypeptide(L)'
;MTRYLRTEMIPLDQLTPFPGNARRGKVDVIKESIEKNGQYRSLVVREIKNGPLIVLAGNHTMEAIGELDGSKARCEVIECDDETARRINLVDNRSNDLAEDDDDALAALMRDLTEGAAGTGYTPEQLAAYTDEPEIPTFEPEMIEQQPRLDQSATRTCPNCNHTWRVNASGDPVDANTPNES
;
A
#
# COMPACT_ATOMS: atom_id res chain seq x y z
N MET A 1 23.77 0.06 -25.08
CA MET A 1 22.73 -1.02 -25.14
C MET A 1 23.18 -2.16 -24.25
N THR A 2 22.24 -2.80 -23.52
CA THR A 2 22.55 -3.88 -22.57
C THR A 2 22.65 -5.22 -23.30
N ARG A 3 23.64 -6.04 -22.95
CA ARG A 3 23.79 -7.42 -23.42
C ARG A 3 23.80 -8.36 -22.22
N TYR A 4 22.86 -9.31 -22.16
CA TYR A 4 22.87 -10.39 -21.17
C TYR A 4 24.02 -11.36 -21.47
N LEU A 5 24.72 -11.78 -20.42
CA LEU A 5 25.86 -12.72 -20.52
C LEU A 5 25.50 -14.09 -19.93
N ARG A 6 25.07 -14.15 -18.64
CA ARG A 6 24.77 -15.37 -17.91
C ARG A 6 24.04 -15.11 -16.60
N THR A 7 23.46 -16.16 -16.01
CA THR A 7 23.01 -16.18 -14.63
C THR A 7 23.93 -17.11 -13.83
N GLU A 8 24.41 -16.65 -12.66
CA GLU A 8 25.43 -17.37 -11.89
C GLU A 8 25.29 -17.06 -10.39
N MET A 9 25.71 -18.03 -9.54
CA MET A 9 25.91 -17.81 -8.11
C MET A 9 27.29 -17.22 -7.86
N ILE A 10 27.35 -15.93 -7.56
CA ILE A 10 28.62 -15.18 -7.40
C ILE A 10 28.91 -14.96 -5.92
N PRO A 11 30.15 -15.21 -5.47
CA PRO A 11 30.59 -14.86 -4.11
C PRO A 11 30.43 -13.34 -3.84
N LEU A 12 29.95 -12.98 -2.65
CA LEU A 12 29.70 -11.57 -2.31
C LEU A 12 30.99 -10.74 -2.30
N ASP A 13 32.10 -11.32 -1.97
CA ASP A 13 33.44 -10.68 -1.95
C ASP A 13 33.96 -10.30 -3.36
N GLN A 14 33.37 -10.88 -4.41
CA GLN A 14 33.66 -10.52 -5.81
C GLN A 14 32.74 -9.42 -6.34
N LEU A 15 31.69 -9.06 -5.60
CA LEU A 15 30.73 -8.05 -5.98
C LEU A 15 31.13 -6.68 -5.41
N THR A 16 30.98 -5.66 -6.22
CA THR A 16 31.20 -4.27 -5.81
C THR A 16 29.85 -3.55 -5.82
N PRO A 17 29.42 -2.90 -4.74
CA PRO A 17 28.22 -2.08 -4.73
C PRO A 17 28.30 -0.96 -5.77
N PHE A 18 27.15 -0.51 -6.31
CA PHE A 18 27.13 0.60 -7.26
C PHE A 18 27.73 1.86 -6.63
N PRO A 19 28.79 2.45 -7.21
CA PRO A 19 29.41 3.65 -6.66
C PRO A 19 28.43 4.82 -6.64
N GLY A 20 28.22 5.42 -5.46
CA GLY A 20 27.31 6.56 -5.31
C GLY A 20 25.81 6.18 -5.33
N ASN A 21 25.45 4.93 -5.02
CA ASN A 21 24.04 4.56 -4.84
C ASN A 21 23.35 5.48 -3.83
N ALA A 22 22.38 6.26 -4.29
CA ALA A 22 21.67 7.27 -3.50
C ALA A 22 20.57 6.69 -2.61
N ARG A 23 20.07 5.48 -2.94
CA ARG A 23 18.96 4.86 -2.20
C ARG A 23 19.42 4.32 -0.84
N ARG A 24 18.61 4.55 0.18
CA ARG A 24 18.73 3.96 1.52
C ARG A 24 17.56 3.01 1.73
N GLY A 25 17.79 1.71 1.61
CA GLY A 25 16.77 0.68 1.80
C GLY A 25 16.65 0.24 3.26
N LYS A 26 15.51 -0.39 3.58
CA LYS A 26 15.31 -1.06 4.87
C LYS A 26 15.86 -2.50 4.76
N VAL A 27 17.12 -2.68 5.11
CA VAL A 27 17.82 -3.98 5.00
C VAL A 27 17.14 -5.05 5.84
N ASP A 28 16.65 -4.71 7.05
CA ASP A 28 15.97 -5.65 7.94
C ASP A 28 14.74 -6.28 7.32
N VAL A 29 13.92 -5.51 6.57
CA VAL A 29 12.75 -6.03 5.85
C VAL A 29 13.16 -7.01 4.76
N ILE A 30 14.26 -6.71 4.05
CA ILE A 30 14.79 -7.59 3.01
C ILE A 30 15.36 -8.87 3.62
N LYS A 31 16.02 -8.79 4.79
CA LYS A 31 16.54 -9.95 5.54
C LYS A 31 15.41 -10.89 5.91
N GLU A 32 14.37 -10.39 6.57
CA GLU A 32 13.19 -11.18 6.95
C GLU A 32 12.58 -11.88 5.72
N SER A 33 12.45 -11.14 4.60
CA SER A 33 11.95 -11.72 3.36
C SER A 33 12.86 -12.82 2.81
N ILE A 34 14.18 -12.67 2.86
CA ILE A 34 15.12 -13.69 2.38
C ILE A 34 15.12 -14.92 3.31
N GLU A 35 15.04 -14.73 4.63
CA GLU A 35 14.93 -15.83 5.58
C GLU A 35 13.67 -16.67 5.34
N LYS A 36 12.55 -16.03 5.07
CA LYS A 36 11.27 -16.71 4.85
C LYS A 36 11.13 -17.30 3.45
N ASN A 37 11.50 -16.54 2.42
CA ASN A 37 11.20 -16.86 1.01
C ASN A 37 12.44 -17.28 0.21
N GLY A 38 13.65 -17.17 0.77
CA GLY A 38 14.90 -17.32 0.03
C GLY A 38 15.15 -16.15 -0.94
N GLN A 39 16.24 -16.23 -1.68
CA GLN A 39 16.53 -15.27 -2.73
C GLN A 39 15.66 -15.54 -3.97
N TYR A 40 14.49 -14.93 -4.06
CA TYR A 40 13.57 -15.06 -5.20
C TYR A 40 13.91 -14.14 -6.38
N ARG A 41 14.62 -13.03 -6.16
CA ARG A 41 15.06 -12.06 -7.19
C ARG A 41 16.58 -12.06 -7.31
N SER A 42 17.11 -12.14 -8.55
CA SER A 42 18.55 -12.05 -8.80
C SER A 42 19.05 -10.61 -8.66
N LEU A 43 20.32 -10.45 -8.26
CA LEU A 43 21.00 -9.18 -8.41
C LEU A 43 21.30 -8.92 -9.89
N VAL A 44 21.22 -7.68 -10.36
CA VAL A 44 21.69 -7.30 -11.70
C VAL A 44 23.11 -6.79 -11.58
N VAL A 45 24.05 -7.47 -12.21
CA VAL A 45 25.48 -7.21 -12.09
C VAL A 45 26.07 -6.88 -13.45
N ARG A 46 26.79 -5.77 -13.51
CA ARG A 46 27.58 -5.39 -14.69
C ARG A 46 28.96 -6.00 -14.62
N GLU A 47 29.34 -6.72 -15.65
CA GLU A 47 30.72 -7.17 -15.86
C GLU A 47 31.49 -6.16 -16.68
N ILE A 48 32.59 -5.69 -16.13
CA ILE A 48 33.57 -4.85 -16.86
C ILE A 48 34.71 -5.75 -17.31
N LYS A 49 35.04 -5.72 -18.59
CA LYS A 49 36.13 -6.53 -19.15
C LYS A 49 37.43 -6.26 -18.39
N ASN A 50 37.98 -7.30 -17.76
CA ASN A 50 39.18 -7.23 -16.89
C ASN A 50 39.01 -6.27 -15.69
N GLY A 51 37.80 -6.04 -15.24
CA GLY A 51 37.46 -5.15 -14.12
C GLY A 51 36.50 -5.77 -13.11
N PRO A 52 35.95 -4.97 -12.20
CA PRO A 52 35.07 -5.43 -11.17
C PRO A 52 33.69 -5.83 -11.69
N LEU A 53 32.99 -6.66 -10.91
CA LEU A 53 31.57 -6.96 -11.03
C LEU A 53 30.78 -5.95 -10.22
N ILE A 54 30.06 -5.02 -10.87
CA ILE A 54 29.35 -3.92 -10.21
C ILE A 54 27.86 -4.24 -10.12
N VAL A 55 27.27 -4.19 -8.91
CA VAL A 55 25.84 -4.44 -8.67
C VAL A 55 25.04 -3.20 -9.07
N LEU A 56 24.31 -3.24 -10.18
CA LEU A 56 23.47 -2.16 -10.67
C LEU A 56 22.13 -2.08 -9.94
N ALA A 57 21.49 -3.25 -9.66
CA ALA A 57 20.25 -3.37 -8.93
C ALA A 57 20.34 -4.48 -7.87
N GLY A 58 19.72 -4.27 -6.70
CA GLY A 58 19.73 -5.21 -5.58
C GLY A 58 20.89 -4.98 -4.59
N ASN A 59 21.45 -3.78 -4.47
CA ASN A 59 22.53 -3.48 -3.53
C ASN A 59 22.17 -3.80 -2.07
N HIS A 60 20.97 -3.46 -1.61
CA HIS A 60 20.48 -3.79 -0.26
C HIS A 60 20.18 -5.29 -0.10
N THR A 61 19.80 -5.97 -1.19
CA THR A 61 19.65 -7.44 -1.18
C THR A 61 21.01 -8.12 -0.99
N MET A 62 22.06 -7.61 -1.65
CA MET A 62 23.43 -8.09 -1.43
C MET A 62 23.88 -7.90 0.02
N GLU A 63 23.62 -6.72 0.60
CA GLU A 63 23.90 -6.39 1.99
C GLU A 63 23.13 -7.32 2.95
N ALA A 64 21.83 -7.51 2.73
CA ALA A 64 20.99 -8.40 3.52
C ALA A 64 21.48 -9.86 3.49
N ILE A 65 21.88 -10.38 2.32
CA ILE A 65 22.46 -11.71 2.20
C ILE A 65 23.75 -11.83 3.01
N GLY A 66 24.61 -10.80 2.97
CA GLY A 66 25.85 -10.79 3.76
C GLY A 66 25.61 -10.77 5.27
N GLU A 67 24.61 -10.04 5.74
CA GLU A 67 24.22 -10.01 7.16
C GLU A 67 23.56 -11.31 7.65
N LEU A 68 23.05 -12.14 6.74
CA LEU A 68 22.54 -13.48 7.01
C LEU A 68 23.59 -14.58 6.88
N ASP A 69 24.88 -14.23 6.96
CA ASP A 69 26.01 -15.15 6.76
C ASP A 69 26.01 -15.85 5.38
N GLY A 70 25.25 -15.31 4.41
CA GLY A 70 25.27 -15.78 3.04
C GLY A 70 26.60 -15.44 2.36
N SER A 71 27.20 -16.40 1.70
CA SER A 71 28.49 -16.21 1.01
C SER A 71 28.38 -15.91 -0.46
N LYS A 72 27.23 -16.19 -1.09
CA LYS A 72 26.97 -16.06 -2.52
C LYS A 72 25.58 -15.52 -2.80
N ALA A 73 25.43 -14.80 -3.91
CA ALA A 73 24.15 -14.35 -4.40
C ALA A 73 23.92 -14.83 -5.84
N ARG A 74 22.64 -15.10 -6.19
CA ARG A 74 22.24 -15.34 -7.58
C ARG A 74 22.24 -14.01 -8.32
N CYS A 75 22.99 -13.94 -9.41
CA CYS A 75 23.21 -12.74 -10.19
C CYS A 75 22.87 -12.96 -11.66
N GLU A 76 22.24 -11.99 -12.28
CA GLU A 76 22.17 -11.84 -13.73
C GLU A 76 23.27 -10.92 -14.19
N VAL A 77 24.23 -11.46 -14.92
CA VAL A 77 25.40 -10.75 -15.37
C VAL A 77 25.15 -10.16 -16.75
N ILE A 78 25.37 -8.86 -16.85
CA ILE A 78 25.17 -8.10 -18.09
C ILE A 78 26.42 -7.28 -18.45
N GLU A 79 26.55 -6.94 -19.71
CA GLU A 79 27.51 -5.96 -20.21
C GLU A 79 26.77 -4.72 -20.69
N CYS A 80 27.24 -3.54 -20.31
CA CYS A 80 26.74 -2.25 -20.77
C CYS A 80 27.80 -1.15 -20.56
N ASP A 81 27.60 0.02 -21.17
CA ASP A 81 28.45 1.20 -20.95
C ASP A 81 28.07 1.89 -19.60
N ASP A 82 28.88 2.88 -19.20
CA ASP A 82 28.75 3.60 -17.94
C ASP A 82 27.43 4.39 -17.84
N GLU A 83 26.99 4.97 -18.95
CA GLU A 83 25.73 5.74 -18.98
C GLU A 83 24.52 4.83 -18.81
N THR A 84 24.49 3.70 -19.50
CA THR A 84 23.46 2.68 -19.37
C THR A 84 23.43 2.12 -17.95
N ALA A 85 24.58 1.87 -17.32
CA ALA A 85 24.66 1.41 -15.94
C ALA A 85 24.02 2.40 -14.96
N ARG A 86 24.28 3.71 -15.11
CA ARG A 86 23.64 4.76 -14.29
C ARG A 86 22.13 4.81 -14.52
N ARG A 87 21.68 4.71 -15.77
CA ARG A 87 20.23 4.68 -16.10
C ARG A 87 19.52 3.49 -15.47
N ILE A 88 20.12 2.30 -15.50
CA ILE A 88 19.57 1.10 -14.88
C ILE A 88 19.44 1.31 -13.38
N ASN A 89 20.47 1.77 -12.68
CA ASN A 89 20.41 2.03 -11.25
C ASN A 89 19.35 3.08 -10.89
N LEU A 90 19.23 4.15 -11.67
CA LEU A 90 18.22 5.20 -11.43
C LEU A 90 16.79 4.69 -11.67
N VAL A 91 16.53 3.96 -12.76
CA VAL A 91 15.19 3.51 -13.09
C VAL A 91 14.72 2.39 -12.16
N ASP A 92 15.61 1.48 -11.73
CA ASP A 92 15.28 0.44 -10.73
C ASP A 92 14.79 1.06 -9.43
N ASN A 93 15.46 2.12 -8.97
CA ASN A 93 15.04 2.87 -7.80
C ASN A 93 13.71 3.63 -8.03
N ARG A 94 13.60 4.34 -9.15
CA ARG A 94 12.46 5.23 -9.41
C ARG A 94 11.17 4.50 -9.74
N SER A 95 11.23 3.37 -10.43
CA SER A 95 10.05 2.58 -10.79
C SER A 95 9.30 2.06 -9.55
N ASN A 96 10.03 1.67 -8.51
CA ASN A 96 9.42 1.26 -7.24
C ASN A 96 8.70 2.43 -6.55
N ASP A 97 9.23 3.66 -6.65
CA ASP A 97 8.63 4.85 -6.02
C ASP A 97 7.41 5.38 -6.79
N LEU A 98 7.24 4.98 -8.05
CA LEU A 98 6.11 5.37 -8.91
C LEU A 98 5.01 4.30 -8.97
N ALA A 99 5.24 3.14 -8.38
CA ALA A 99 4.22 2.10 -8.30
C ALA A 99 3.12 2.51 -7.31
N GLU A 100 1.88 2.21 -7.68
CA GLU A 100 0.69 2.35 -6.84
C GLU A 100 0.08 0.97 -6.68
N ASP A 101 -0.44 0.66 -5.50
CA ASP A 101 -1.11 -0.59 -5.23
C ASP A 101 -2.62 -0.47 -5.54
N ASP A 102 -3.19 -1.53 -6.06
CA ASP A 102 -4.64 -1.74 -6.08
C ASP A 102 -5.04 -2.33 -4.73
N ASP A 103 -5.69 -1.52 -3.89
CA ASP A 103 -6.01 -1.89 -2.51
C ASP A 103 -6.90 -3.14 -2.41
N ASP A 104 -7.84 -3.33 -3.34
CA ASP A 104 -8.73 -4.50 -3.37
C ASP A 104 -7.95 -5.78 -3.71
N ALA A 105 -7.08 -5.70 -4.72
CA ALA A 105 -6.21 -6.80 -5.11
C ALA A 105 -5.18 -7.13 -4.01
N LEU A 106 -4.61 -6.11 -3.37
CA LEU A 106 -3.67 -6.25 -2.26
C LEU A 106 -4.35 -6.93 -1.05
N ALA A 107 -5.55 -6.48 -0.68
CA ALA A 107 -6.35 -7.08 0.38
C ALA A 107 -6.67 -8.56 0.10
N ALA A 108 -7.01 -8.91 -1.15
CA ALA A 108 -7.24 -10.29 -1.55
C ALA A 108 -5.99 -11.16 -1.36
N LEU A 109 -4.83 -10.69 -1.83
CA LEU A 109 -3.55 -11.38 -1.64
C LEU A 109 -3.20 -11.58 -0.15
N MET A 110 -3.48 -10.57 0.69
CA MET A 110 -3.21 -10.65 2.13
C MET A 110 -4.11 -11.65 2.85
N ARG A 111 -5.40 -11.76 2.46
CA ARG A 111 -6.33 -12.76 3.02
C ARG A 111 -5.93 -14.19 2.72
N ASP A 112 -5.25 -14.42 1.60
CA ASP A 112 -4.77 -15.75 1.20
C ASP A 112 -3.50 -16.20 1.95
N LEU A 113 -2.88 -15.31 2.74
CA LEU A 113 -1.69 -15.65 3.53
C LEU A 113 -2.08 -16.50 4.76
N THR A 114 -1.57 -17.73 4.83
CA THR A 114 -1.85 -18.66 5.94
C THR A 114 -0.89 -18.50 7.13
N GLU A 115 0.26 -17.88 6.94
CA GLU A 115 1.32 -17.74 7.95
C GLU A 115 1.51 -16.29 8.41
N GLY A 116 0.50 -15.42 8.17
CA GLY A 116 0.54 -14.01 8.54
C GLY A 116 1.49 -13.18 7.68
N ALA A 117 1.90 -12.01 8.18
CA ALA A 117 2.67 -11.02 7.43
C ALA A 117 4.18 -11.31 7.30
N ALA A 118 4.72 -12.34 7.96
CA ALA A 118 6.15 -12.63 7.99
C ALA A 118 6.75 -12.80 6.58
N GLY A 119 7.83 -12.09 6.30
CA GLY A 119 8.54 -12.12 5.02
C GLY A 119 7.86 -11.34 3.88
N THR A 120 6.76 -10.64 4.14
CA THR A 120 6.03 -9.82 3.15
C THR A 120 6.48 -8.36 3.14
N GLY A 121 7.08 -7.90 4.24
CA GLY A 121 7.43 -6.50 4.46
C GLY A 121 6.30 -5.67 5.09
N TYR A 122 5.12 -6.24 5.29
CA TYR A 122 4.02 -5.62 6.02
C TYR A 122 4.05 -5.99 7.50
N THR A 123 3.61 -5.09 8.38
CA THR A 123 3.44 -5.42 9.79
C THR A 123 2.13 -6.18 10.04
N PRO A 124 2.01 -6.92 11.18
CA PRO A 124 0.73 -7.56 11.53
C PRO A 124 -0.45 -6.58 11.58
N GLU A 125 -0.23 -5.36 12.07
CA GLU A 125 -1.26 -4.31 12.14
C GLU A 125 -1.68 -3.83 10.74
N GLN A 126 -0.71 -3.70 9.80
CA GLN A 126 -1.02 -3.37 8.41
C GLN A 126 -1.79 -4.50 7.74
N LEU A 127 -1.40 -5.76 7.99
CA LEU A 127 -2.13 -6.92 7.48
C LEU A 127 -3.59 -6.93 7.99
N ALA A 128 -3.79 -6.72 9.30
CA ALA A 128 -5.12 -6.66 9.91
C ALA A 128 -6.00 -5.56 9.27
N ALA A 129 -5.42 -4.38 8.99
CA ALA A 129 -6.15 -3.29 8.34
C ALA A 129 -6.72 -3.65 6.96
N TYR A 130 -6.10 -4.61 6.24
CA TYR A 130 -6.59 -5.09 4.95
C TYR A 130 -7.47 -6.34 5.04
N THR A 131 -7.36 -7.11 6.13
CA THR A 131 -8.05 -8.41 6.28
C THR A 131 -9.26 -8.38 7.20
N ASP A 132 -9.29 -7.41 8.13
CA ASP A 132 -10.42 -7.26 9.05
C ASP A 132 -11.65 -6.78 8.28
N GLU A 133 -12.76 -7.48 8.44
CA GLU A 133 -14.05 -7.01 7.93
C GLU A 133 -14.42 -5.71 8.67
N PRO A 134 -14.86 -4.66 7.95
CA PRO A 134 -15.34 -3.46 8.61
C PRO A 134 -16.51 -3.85 9.54
N GLU A 135 -16.41 -3.46 10.82
CA GLU A 135 -17.54 -3.61 11.74
C GLU A 135 -18.73 -2.86 11.14
N ILE A 136 -19.66 -3.62 10.56
CA ILE A 136 -20.95 -3.05 10.14
C ILE A 136 -21.68 -2.70 11.42
N PRO A 137 -21.94 -1.42 11.73
CA PRO A 137 -22.69 -1.07 12.92
C PRO A 137 -24.06 -1.76 12.85
N THR A 138 -24.36 -2.55 13.87
CA THR A 138 -25.67 -3.18 14.02
C THR A 138 -26.71 -2.07 14.14
N PHE A 139 -27.47 -1.85 13.08
CA PHE A 139 -28.63 -0.98 13.11
C PHE A 139 -29.72 -1.70 13.90
N GLU A 140 -29.90 -1.31 15.16
CA GLU A 140 -31.14 -1.64 15.85
C GLU A 140 -32.23 -0.72 15.30
N PRO A 141 -33.27 -1.27 14.64
CA PRO A 141 -34.34 -0.42 14.13
C PRO A 141 -35.07 0.20 15.37
N GLU A 142 -35.01 1.54 15.44
CA GLU A 142 -35.86 2.24 16.43
C GLU A 142 -37.33 1.85 16.21
N MET A 143 -37.99 1.45 17.30
CA MET A 143 -39.41 1.14 17.26
C MET A 143 -40.16 2.36 16.72
N ILE A 144 -41.17 2.11 15.86
CA ILE A 144 -42.01 3.14 15.22
C ILE A 144 -42.53 4.17 16.22
N GLU A 145 -42.72 3.77 17.49
CA GLU A 145 -43.17 4.62 18.59
C GLU A 145 -42.15 5.64 19.08
N GLN A 146 -40.84 5.44 18.76
CA GLN A 146 -39.74 6.31 19.17
C GLN A 146 -39.32 7.25 18.04
N GLN A 147 -39.78 7.02 16.84
CA GLN A 147 -39.47 7.94 15.70
C GLN A 147 -40.27 9.23 15.88
N PRO A 148 -39.64 10.43 15.83
CA PRO A 148 -40.37 11.66 15.79
C PRO A 148 -41.30 11.62 14.56
N ARG A 149 -42.60 11.78 14.81
CA ARG A 149 -43.60 11.79 13.73
C ARG A 149 -43.28 12.89 12.75
N LEU A 150 -43.02 12.53 11.52
CA LEU A 150 -42.71 13.46 10.38
C LEU A 150 -43.89 14.42 10.11
N ASP A 151 -45.05 14.14 10.66
CA ASP A 151 -46.29 14.91 10.55
C ASP A 151 -46.48 15.99 11.62
N GLN A 152 -45.49 16.17 12.52
CA GLN A 152 -45.56 17.27 13.49
C GLN A 152 -45.47 18.61 12.77
N SER A 153 -46.56 19.32 12.76
CA SER A 153 -46.62 20.67 12.19
C SER A 153 -45.62 21.60 12.88
N ALA A 154 -44.69 22.18 12.12
CA ALA A 154 -43.73 23.14 12.62
C ALA A 154 -44.42 24.50 12.80
N THR A 155 -44.12 25.21 13.91
CA THR A 155 -44.57 26.59 14.09
C THR A 155 -43.58 27.54 13.42
N ARG A 156 -44.06 28.41 12.55
CA ARG A 156 -43.28 29.51 11.96
C ARG A 156 -43.75 30.86 12.48
N THR A 157 -42.83 31.79 12.64
CA THR A 157 -43.08 33.17 13.12
C THR A 157 -42.69 34.14 12.05
N CYS A 158 -43.55 35.12 11.73
CA CYS A 158 -43.24 36.19 10.81
C CYS A 158 -42.23 37.15 11.44
N PRO A 159 -41.09 37.42 10.82
CA PRO A 159 -40.08 38.32 11.38
C PRO A 159 -40.50 39.81 11.40
N ASN A 160 -41.54 40.16 10.66
CA ASN A 160 -41.99 41.54 10.55
C ASN A 160 -43.11 41.92 11.55
N CYS A 161 -44.05 40.97 11.86
CA CYS A 161 -45.19 41.24 12.72
C CYS A 161 -45.34 40.28 13.90
N ASN A 162 -44.39 39.32 14.06
CA ASN A 162 -44.38 38.30 15.08
C ASN A 162 -45.63 37.35 15.11
N HIS A 163 -46.44 37.37 14.05
CA HIS A 163 -47.54 36.42 13.92
C HIS A 163 -46.98 34.99 13.76
N THR A 164 -47.53 34.03 14.50
CA THR A 164 -47.14 32.61 14.44
C THR A 164 -48.23 31.76 13.79
N TRP A 165 -47.84 30.87 12.90
CA TRP A 165 -48.75 29.90 12.28
C TRP A 165 -48.11 28.52 12.22
N ARG A 166 -48.92 27.49 12.10
CA ARG A 166 -48.48 26.13 11.92
C ARG A 166 -48.37 25.81 10.42
N VAL A 167 -47.36 25.03 10.02
CA VAL A 167 -47.22 24.53 8.68
C VAL A 167 -47.21 23.00 8.69
N ASN A 168 -47.79 22.40 7.65
CA ASN A 168 -47.70 20.94 7.43
C ASN A 168 -46.32 20.54 6.95
N ALA A 169 -46.12 19.26 6.71
CA ALA A 169 -44.87 18.68 6.22
C ALA A 169 -44.47 19.25 4.84
N SER A 170 -45.41 19.76 4.05
CA SER A 170 -45.18 20.39 2.75
C SER A 170 -44.85 21.88 2.86
N GLY A 171 -44.94 22.47 4.10
CA GLY A 171 -44.66 23.89 4.35
C GLY A 171 -45.87 24.84 4.19
N ASP A 172 -47.08 24.30 3.92
CA ASP A 172 -48.32 25.08 3.78
C ASP A 172 -48.90 25.41 5.13
N PRO A 173 -49.50 26.60 5.29
CA PRO A 173 -50.19 26.98 6.53
C PRO A 173 -51.35 26.02 6.84
N VAL A 174 -51.43 25.54 8.06
CA VAL A 174 -52.56 24.77 8.57
C VAL A 174 -53.43 25.66 9.41
N ASP A 175 -54.68 25.93 8.98
CA ASP A 175 -55.61 26.72 9.76
C ASP A 175 -55.95 26.04 11.07
N ALA A 176 -55.99 26.85 12.16
CA ALA A 176 -56.21 26.38 13.52
C ALA A 176 -57.60 25.79 13.79
N ASN A 177 -58.40 25.59 12.74
CA ASN A 177 -59.81 25.24 12.87
C ASN A 177 -60.27 23.99 12.11
N THR A 178 -59.36 23.12 11.69
CA THR A 178 -59.76 21.82 11.15
C THR A 178 -59.81 20.77 12.28
N PRO A 179 -60.96 20.18 12.57
CA PRO A 179 -61.01 19.07 13.53
C PRO A 179 -60.32 17.87 12.95
N ASN A 180 -59.49 17.26 13.78
CA ASN A 180 -58.76 16.02 13.51
C ASN A 180 -59.79 14.91 13.27
N GLU A 181 -60.03 14.52 12.03
CA GLU A 181 -60.78 13.30 11.75
C GLU A 181 -59.87 12.08 11.97
N SER A 182 -60.31 11.25 12.86
CA SER A 182 -59.75 10.00 13.42
C SER A 182 -59.43 8.96 12.37
#